data_63ad0b7603a95184f9e7e97af1041df9
#
_entry.id   63ad0b7603a95184f9e7e97af1041df9
#
_cell.length_a   1.000
_cell.length_b   1.000
_cell.length_c   1.000
_cell.angle_alpha   90.00
_cell.angle_beta   90.00
_cell.angle_gamma   90.00
#
_symmetry.space_group_name_H-M   'P 1'
#
loop_
_entity.id
_entity.type
_entity.pdbx_description
1 polymer ?
#
loop_
_entity_poly.entity_id
_entity_poly.type
_entity_poly.pdbx_seq_one_letter_code
_entity_poly.pdbx_strand_id
1 'polypeptide(L)'
;MSLVRLGDKAPDFAVKGVHHTKVSEYSLSRYKGRWLVLFFYPADFTFICPTEVVGFSKLVKEFAAQDADILGVSLDSLDSHRSWADELGGIDYPLLSDEDKTLSRAYGVLDEREGVPLRATFIINANGEVSYLVI
;
A
#
# COMPACT_ATOMS: atom_id res chain seq x y z
N MET A 1 -10.32 18.79 4.97
CA MET A 1 -9.51 17.60 4.72
C MET A 1 -8.66 17.30 5.94
N SER A 2 -8.82 16.12 6.51
CA SER A 2 -8.02 15.74 7.66
C SER A 2 -6.71 15.13 7.20
N LEU A 3 -5.59 15.60 7.76
CA LEU A 3 -4.29 15.00 7.52
C LEU A 3 -4.04 13.93 8.56
N VAL A 4 -3.54 12.79 8.12
CA VAL A 4 -3.08 11.75 9.03
C VAL A 4 -1.74 12.17 9.61
N ARG A 5 -1.58 12.09 10.92
CA ARG A 5 -0.37 12.52 11.63
C ARG A 5 0.24 11.37 12.42
N LEU A 6 1.48 11.54 12.81
CA LEU A 6 2.13 10.60 13.73
C LEU A 6 1.32 10.49 15.01
N GLY A 7 1.11 9.28 15.47
CA GLY A 7 0.35 8.99 16.68
C GLY A 7 -1.16 8.84 16.46
N ASP A 8 -1.68 9.26 15.30
CA ASP A 8 -3.09 9.10 15.00
C ASP A 8 -3.41 7.62 14.75
N LYS A 9 -4.66 7.25 15.01
CA LYS A 9 -5.15 5.95 14.57
C LYS A 9 -5.20 5.94 13.04
N ALA A 10 -4.68 4.88 12.44
CA ALA A 10 -4.71 4.73 10.99
C ALA A 10 -6.16 4.61 10.53
N PRO A 11 -6.57 5.32 9.47
CA PRO A 11 -7.91 5.16 8.92
C PRO A 11 -8.19 3.72 8.46
N ASP A 12 -9.37 3.23 8.76
CA ASP A 12 -9.82 1.92 8.32
C ASP A 12 -9.96 1.87 6.80
N PHE A 13 -9.80 0.67 6.26
CA PHE A 13 -10.02 0.45 4.84
C PHE A 13 -10.46 -0.99 4.58
N ALA A 14 -11.09 -1.21 3.43
CA ALA A 14 -11.41 -2.53 2.91
C ALA A 14 -11.36 -2.42 1.38
N VAL A 15 -10.30 -2.94 0.78
CA VAL A 15 -9.99 -2.75 -0.63
C VAL A 15 -9.53 -4.07 -1.24
N LYS A 16 -9.93 -4.33 -2.48
CA LYS A 16 -9.46 -5.52 -3.19
C LYS A 16 -8.02 -5.35 -3.64
N GLY A 17 -7.29 -6.44 -3.62
CA GLY A 17 -5.90 -6.45 -4.05
C GLY A 17 -5.52 -7.78 -4.67
N VAL A 18 -4.32 -7.80 -5.26
CA VAL A 18 -3.74 -8.98 -5.89
C VAL A 18 -2.44 -9.34 -5.19
N HIS A 19 -2.32 -10.61 -4.79
CA HIS A 19 -1.05 -11.16 -4.31
C HIS A 19 -0.71 -12.36 -5.17
N HIS A 20 0.35 -12.23 -5.96
CA HIS A 20 0.69 -13.15 -7.06
C HIS A 20 -0.47 -13.14 -8.08
N THR A 21 -1.21 -14.22 -8.20
CA THR A 21 -2.37 -14.29 -9.11
C THR A 21 -3.70 -14.27 -8.38
N LYS A 22 -3.67 -14.22 -7.04
CA LYS A 22 -4.86 -14.36 -6.21
C LYS A 22 -5.44 -13.02 -5.83
N VAL A 23 -6.73 -12.83 -6.10
CA VAL A 23 -7.49 -11.64 -5.71
C VAL A 23 -8.19 -11.91 -4.38
N SER A 24 -8.08 -10.98 -3.43
CA SER A 24 -8.85 -11.04 -2.19
C SER A 24 -9.06 -9.63 -1.65
N GLU A 25 -9.90 -9.51 -0.63
CA GLU A 25 -10.13 -8.24 0.04
C GLU A 25 -9.12 -8.06 1.16
N TYR A 26 -8.57 -6.87 1.28
CA TYR A 26 -7.62 -6.50 2.32
C TYR A 26 -8.20 -5.37 3.16
N SER A 27 -8.07 -5.49 4.47
CA SER A 27 -8.58 -4.49 5.39
C SER A 27 -7.56 -4.24 6.50
N LEU A 28 -7.66 -3.09 7.15
CA LEU A 28 -6.76 -2.75 8.26
C LEU A 28 -6.91 -3.75 9.41
N SER A 29 -8.15 -4.18 9.71
CA SER A 29 -8.41 -5.12 10.80
C SER A 29 -7.70 -6.46 10.60
N ARG A 30 -7.40 -6.84 9.38
CA ARG A 30 -6.69 -8.07 9.05
C ARG A 30 -5.25 -8.07 9.59
N TYR A 31 -4.69 -6.89 9.84
CA TYR A 31 -3.30 -6.71 10.32
C TYR A 31 -3.22 -6.29 11.77
N LYS A 32 -4.33 -6.34 12.49
CA LYS A 32 -4.37 -6.00 13.91
C LYS A 32 -3.41 -6.89 14.69
N GLY A 33 -2.59 -6.28 15.54
CA GLY A 33 -1.56 -6.99 16.29
C GLY A 33 -0.24 -7.15 15.55
N ARG A 34 -0.16 -6.66 14.32
CA ARG A 34 1.07 -6.71 13.50
C ARG A 34 1.41 -5.31 13.01
N TRP A 35 2.68 -5.11 12.66
CA TRP A 35 3.10 -3.87 11.99
C TRP A 35 2.74 -3.95 10.52
N LEU A 36 2.33 -2.82 9.95
CA LEU A 36 1.95 -2.74 8.55
C LEU A 36 2.69 -1.60 7.87
N VAL A 37 3.39 -1.91 6.78
CA VAL A 37 3.97 -0.90 5.90
C VAL A 37 2.99 -0.70 4.75
N LEU A 38 2.40 0.48 4.68
CA LEU A 38 1.44 0.83 3.64
C LEU A 38 2.05 1.93 2.79
N PHE A 39 2.34 1.64 1.52
CA PHE A 39 2.91 2.65 0.66
C PHE A 39 2.02 2.92 -0.55
N PHE A 40 1.90 4.20 -0.86
CA PHE A 40 1.12 4.68 -1.99
C PHE A 40 2.06 5.10 -3.11
N TYR A 41 1.64 4.87 -4.35
CA TYR A 41 2.40 5.28 -5.53
C TYR A 41 1.45 5.70 -6.65
N PRO A 42 1.90 6.56 -7.59
CA PRO A 42 0.99 7.15 -8.59
C PRO A 42 0.38 6.14 -9.57
N ALA A 43 1.17 5.21 -10.08
CA ALA A 43 0.68 4.26 -11.07
C ALA A 43 1.66 3.12 -11.31
N ASP A 44 1.11 1.95 -11.70
CA ASP A 44 1.89 0.84 -12.20
C ASP A 44 2.64 1.28 -13.48
N PHE A 45 3.70 0.56 -13.83
CA PHE A 45 4.46 0.77 -15.06
C PHE A 45 5.15 2.14 -15.17
N THR A 46 5.38 2.82 -14.04
CA THR A 46 6.11 4.09 -14.03
C THR A 46 7.59 3.87 -13.72
N PHE A 47 8.43 4.80 -14.17
CA PHE A 47 9.89 4.67 -14.16
C PHE A 47 10.50 4.51 -12.78
N ILE A 48 10.02 5.28 -11.83
CA ILE A 48 10.64 5.36 -10.49
C ILE A 48 10.04 4.34 -9.53
N CYS A 49 8.73 4.10 -9.63
CA CYS A 49 8.02 3.16 -8.77
C CYS A 49 8.57 1.73 -8.79
N PRO A 50 9.00 1.15 -9.92
CA PRO A 50 9.49 -0.23 -9.91
C PRO A 50 10.63 -0.48 -8.94
N THR A 51 11.52 0.49 -8.75
CA THR A 51 12.67 0.34 -7.83
C THR A 51 12.20 0.15 -6.39
N GLU A 52 11.25 0.97 -5.93
CA GLU A 52 10.70 0.88 -4.57
C GLU A 52 9.91 -0.41 -4.39
N VAL A 53 9.04 -0.73 -5.35
CA VAL A 53 8.17 -1.90 -5.28
C VAL A 53 8.99 -3.19 -5.23
N VAL A 54 10.00 -3.31 -6.08
CA VAL A 54 10.89 -4.48 -6.08
C VAL A 54 11.76 -4.50 -4.83
N GLY A 55 12.21 -3.34 -4.36
CA GLY A 55 12.99 -3.22 -3.13
C GLY A 55 12.22 -3.74 -1.94
N PHE A 56 10.95 -3.37 -1.78
CA PHE A 56 10.11 -3.89 -0.71
C PHE A 56 9.90 -5.39 -0.85
N SER A 57 9.70 -5.90 -2.07
CA SER A 57 9.51 -7.33 -2.29
C SER A 57 10.72 -8.15 -1.84
N LYS A 58 11.93 -7.63 -2.05
CA LYS A 58 13.15 -8.30 -1.60
C LYS A 58 13.27 -8.35 -0.07
N LEU A 59 12.65 -7.40 0.63
CA LEU A 59 12.72 -7.29 2.08
C LEU A 59 11.55 -7.96 2.79
N VAL A 60 10.59 -8.51 2.06
CA VAL A 60 9.35 -9.03 2.65
C VAL A 60 9.59 -10.10 3.72
N LYS A 61 10.57 -10.97 3.52
CA LYS A 61 10.90 -12.02 4.51
C LYS A 61 11.45 -11.42 5.80
N GLU A 62 12.25 -10.37 5.68
CA GLU A 62 12.81 -9.69 6.86
C GLU A 62 11.71 -8.99 7.64
N PHE A 63 10.78 -8.32 6.96
CA PHE A 63 9.65 -7.70 7.60
C PHE A 63 8.73 -8.74 8.27
N ALA A 64 8.47 -9.86 7.60
CA ALA A 64 7.63 -10.92 8.17
C ALA A 64 8.25 -11.51 9.44
N ALA A 65 9.56 -11.62 9.49
CA ALA A 65 10.28 -12.12 10.68
C ALA A 65 10.12 -11.18 11.88
N GLN A 66 9.76 -9.91 11.65
CA GLN A 66 9.52 -8.93 12.70
C GLN A 66 8.03 -8.61 12.87
N ASP A 67 7.16 -9.52 12.45
CA ASP A 67 5.71 -9.38 12.52
C ASP A 67 5.20 -8.14 11.77
N ALA A 68 5.80 -7.88 10.61
CA ALA A 68 5.41 -6.76 9.75
C ALA A 68 4.97 -7.26 8.37
N ASP A 69 3.94 -6.64 7.83
CA ASP A 69 3.44 -6.91 6.48
C ASP A 69 3.56 -5.68 5.62
N ILE A 70 3.54 -5.85 4.30
CA ILE A 70 3.65 -4.77 3.33
C ILE A 70 2.43 -4.79 2.41
N LEU A 71 1.85 -3.60 2.15
CA LEU A 71 0.80 -3.41 1.16
C LEU A 71 1.17 -2.23 0.27
N GLY A 72 1.11 -2.43 -1.05
CA GLY A 72 1.26 -1.34 -2.01
C GLY A 72 -0.11 -0.88 -2.51
N VAL A 73 -0.29 0.41 -2.74
CA VAL A 73 -1.57 0.99 -3.13
C VAL A 73 -1.41 1.95 -4.29
N SER A 74 -2.21 1.75 -5.33
CA SER A 74 -2.39 2.73 -6.41
C SER A 74 -3.84 2.68 -6.90
N LEU A 75 -4.18 3.50 -7.88
CA LEU A 75 -5.54 3.51 -8.46
C LEU A 75 -5.71 2.48 -9.58
N ASP A 76 -4.64 1.80 -9.97
CA ASP A 76 -4.67 0.85 -11.07
C ASP A 76 -5.60 -0.32 -10.78
N SER A 77 -6.13 -0.92 -11.85
CA SER A 77 -7.02 -2.08 -11.75
C SER A 77 -6.29 -3.32 -11.25
N LEU A 78 -7.05 -4.31 -10.82
CA LEU A 78 -6.50 -5.61 -10.44
C LEU A 78 -5.74 -6.26 -11.61
N ASP A 79 -6.24 -6.12 -12.82
CA ASP A 79 -5.58 -6.65 -14.01
C ASP A 79 -4.25 -5.95 -14.29
N SER A 80 -4.20 -4.63 -14.11
CA SER A 80 -2.97 -3.85 -14.25
C SER A 80 -1.93 -4.30 -13.24
N HIS A 81 -2.32 -4.43 -11.98
CA HIS A 81 -1.43 -4.91 -10.91
C HIS A 81 -0.87 -6.30 -11.23
N ARG A 82 -1.72 -7.18 -11.72
CA ARG A 82 -1.31 -8.55 -12.06
C ARG A 82 -0.31 -8.55 -13.20
N SER A 83 -0.56 -7.79 -14.25
CA SER A 83 0.33 -7.67 -15.40
C SER A 83 1.67 -7.06 -15.02
N TRP A 84 1.65 -6.02 -14.18
CA TRP A 84 2.86 -5.34 -13.75
C TRP A 84 3.71 -6.23 -12.84
N ALA A 85 3.08 -6.93 -11.90
CA ALA A 85 3.79 -7.88 -11.03
C ALA A 85 4.46 -8.97 -11.84
N ASP A 86 3.78 -9.48 -12.87
CA ASP A 86 4.33 -10.51 -13.76
C ASP A 86 5.52 -9.97 -14.54
N GLU A 87 5.41 -8.77 -15.08
CA GLU A 87 6.51 -8.11 -15.80
C GLU A 87 7.74 -7.90 -14.93
N LEU A 88 7.55 -7.62 -13.65
CA LEU A 88 8.64 -7.42 -12.70
C LEU A 88 9.23 -8.73 -12.15
N GLY A 89 8.74 -9.88 -12.59
CA GLY A 89 9.22 -11.17 -12.13
C GLY A 89 8.59 -11.65 -10.84
N GLY A 90 7.49 -11.04 -10.43
CA GLY A 90 6.77 -11.36 -9.20
C GLY A 90 6.98 -10.33 -8.11
N ILE A 91 5.92 -10.09 -7.34
CA ILE A 91 5.96 -9.19 -6.19
C ILE A 91 5.39 -9.97 -5.01
N ASP A 92 6.14 -10.06 -3.91
CA ASP A 92 5.83 -10.94 -2.78
C ASP A 92 4.93 -10.30 -1.73
N TYR A 93 4.20 -9.26 -2.07
CA TYR A 93 3.21 -8.64 -1.19
C TYR A 93 2.01 -8.16 -2.02
N PRO A 94 0.85 -7.96 -1.38
CA PRO A 94 -0.35 -7.54 -2.12
C PRO A 94 -0.23 -6.13 -2.70
N LEU A 95 -0.78 -5.95 -3.89
CA LEU A 95 -1.00 -4.64 -4.51
C LEU A 95 -2.49 -4.35 -4.48
N LEU A 96 -2.88 -3.29 -3.77
CA LEU A 96 -4.28 -2.89 -3.61
C LEU A 96 -4.73 -1.98 -4.74
N SER A 97 -5.97 -2.18 -5.16
CA SER A 97 -6.59 -1.42 -6.25
C SER A 97 -7.58 -0.42 -5.67
N ASP A 98 -7.15 0.82 -5.46
CA ASP A 98 -7.96 1.89 -4.88
C ASP A 98 -8.66 2.70 -6.00
N GLU A 99 -9.42 2.00 -6.86
CA GLU A 99 -10.03 2.60 -8.03
C GLU A 99 -11.00 3.73 -7.71
N ASP A 100 -11.68 3.67 -6.57
CA ASP A 100 -12.61 4.69 -6.13
C ASP A 100 -11.97 5.82 -5.34
N LYS A 101 -10.65 5.78 -5.15
CA LYS A 101 -9.85 6.79 -4.45
C LYS A 101 -10.15 6.95 -2.95
N THR A 102 -10.96 6.05 -2.39
CA THR A 102 -11.39 6.13 -0.99
C THR A 102 -10.22 6.04 -0.03
N LEU A 103 -9.35 5.06 -0.25
CA LEU A 103 -8.19 4.83 0.63
C LEU A 103 -7.19 5.97 0.53
N SER A 104 -6.88 6.41 -0.68
CA SER A 104 -5.95 7.53 -0.89
C SER A 104 -6.44 8.82 -0.25
N ARG A 105 -7.75 9.09 -0.32
CA ARG A 105 -8.35 10.25 0.34
C ARG A 105 -8.32 10.11 1.85
N ALA A 106 -8.64 8.93 2.38
CA ALA A 106 -8.66 8.69 3.82
C ALA A 106 -7.30 8.96 4.46
N TYR A 107 -6.23 8.62 3.75
CA TYR A 107 -4.86 8.84 4.24
C TYR A 107 -4.30 10.21 3.86
N GLY A 108 -5.08 11.04 3.16
CA GLY A 108 -4.67 12.40 2.82
C GLY A 108 -3.56 12.48 1.78
N VAL A 109 -3.41 11.47 0.93
CA VAL A 109 -2.32 11.40 -0.05
C VAL A 109 -2.79 11.49 -1.50
N LEU A 110 -4.08 11.74 -1.73
CA LEU A 110 -4.59 11.91 -3.08
C LEU A 110 -4.24 13.30 -3.59
N ASP A 111 -3.53 13.35 -4.72
CA ASP A 111 -3.30 14.61 -5.44
C ASP A 111 -4.55 14.91 -6.25
N GLU A 112 -5.37 15.84 -5.77
CA GLU A 112 -6.64 16.17 -6.41
C GLU A 112 -6.47 16.77 -7.81
N ARG A 113 -5.33 17.40 -8.09
CA ARG A 113 -5.06 17.99 -9.41
C ARG A 113 -4.76 16.91 -10.45
N GLU A 114 -3.92 15.96 -10.10
CA GLU A 114 -3.52 14.88 -11.00
C GLU A 114 -4.48 13.69 -10.91
N GLY A 115 -5.28 13.61 -9.85
CA GLY A 115 -6.22 12.52 -9.64
C GLY A 115 -5.56 11.19 -9.28
N VAL A 116 -4.32 11.21 -8.81
CA VAL A 116 -3.57 10.01 -8.42
C VAL A 116 -2.91 10.21 -7.06
N PRO A 117 -2.52 9.12 -6.37
CA PRO A 117 -1.84 9.24 -5.09
C PRO A 117 -0.46 9.87 -5.24
N LEU A 118 -0.08 10.63 -4.23
CA LEU A 118 1.31 11.03 -4.03
C LEU A 118 2.10 9.81 -3.57
N ARG A 119 3.42 9.83 -3.73
CA ARG A 119 4.27 8.82 -3.12
C ARG A 119 4.28 9.03 -1.62
N ALA A 120 3.89 8.03 -0.88
CA ALA A 120 3.79 8.14 0.57
C ALA A 120 4.00 6.77 1.20
N THR A 121 4.66 6.75 2.35
CA THR A 121 4.87 5.52 3.12
C THR A 121 4.39 5.75 4.54
N PHE A 122 3.51 4.88 4.99
CA PHE A 122 3.02 4.88 6.37
C PHE A 122 3.44 3.58 7.03
N ILE A 123 3.96 3.67 8.25
CA ILE A 123 4.19 2.48 9.08
C ILE A 123 3.21 2.54 10.23
N ILE A 124 2.35 1.54 10.30
CA ILE A 124 1.29 1.42 11.30
C ILE A 124 1.71 0.36 12.29
N ASN A 125 1.73 0.71 13.58
CA ASN A 125 2.16 -0.21 14.61
C ASN A 125 1.08 -1.25 14.95
N ALA A 126 1.41 -2.19 15.83
CA ALA A 126 0.50 -3.27 16.21
C ALA A 126 -0.80 -2.78 16.87
N ASN A 127 -0.81 -1.57 17.38
CA ASN A 127 -2.00 -0.95 17.99
C ASN A 127 -2.86 -0.20 16.96
N GLY A 128 -2.45 -0.18 15.70
CA GLY A 128 -3.18 0.51 14.65
C GLY A 128 -2.90 2.01 14.58
N GLU A 129 -1.79 2.46 15.14
CA GLU A 129 -1.40 3.87 15.15
C GLU A 129 -0.27 4.13 14.16
N VAL A 130 -0.27 5.32 13.56
CA VAL A 130 0.76 5.71 12.60
C VAL A 130 2.04 6.06 13.36
N SER A 131 3.09 5.25 13.16
CA SER A 131 4.38 5.44 13.82
C SER A 131 5.41 6.11 12.95
N TYR A 132 5.20 6.14 11.63
CA TYR A 132 6.13 6.71 10.67
C TYR A 132 5.35 7.16 9.45
N LEU A 133 5.77 8.28 8.89
CA LEU A 133 5.05 8.88 7.74
C LEU A 133 6.04 9.70 6.92
N VAL A 134 6.13 9.39 5.63
CA VAL A 134 6.90 10.16 4.64
C VAL A 134 6.02 10.34 3.41
N ILE A 135 5.93 11.56 2.93
CA ILE A 135 5.20 11.90 1.72
C ILE A 135 6.14 12.56 0.72
#